data_07615ce3a2a71dc509b85fa9a4078570
#
_entry.id   07615ce3a2a71dc509b85fa9a4078570
#
_cell.length_a   1.000
_cell.length_b   1.000
_cell.length_c   1.000
_cell.angle_alpha   90.00
_cell.angle_beta   90.00
_cell.angle_gamma   90.00
#
_symmetry.space_group_name_H-M   'P 1'
#
loop_
_entity.id
_entity.type
_entity.pdbx_description
1 polymer ?
#
loop_
_entity_poly.entity_id
_entity_poly.type
_entity_poly.pdbx_seq_one_letter_code
_entity_poly.pdbx_strand_id
1 'polypeptide(L)'
;EIGEVVYLKPADGKVWKAVATAAATSRAIAMATVDVAADGYAAFLIEGFLRADTNFPTYTAGDVLYTPEAETSGKNCPENVAPDSAGDYVQRIGWARDGNTVYVNFNSTIVGL
;
A
#
# COMPACT_ATOMS: atom_id res chain seq x y z
N GLU A 1 3.07 -2.10 9.91
CA GLU A 1 3.16 -3.57 9.96
C GLU A 1 3.53 -4.13 8.59
N ILE A 2 4.00 -5.36 8.55
CA ILE A 2 4.35 -6.03 7.30
C ILE A 2 3.18 -5.99 6.30
N GLY A 3 3.47 -5.64 5.05
CA GLY A 3 2.47 -5.54 3.99
C GLY A 3 1.76 -4.19 3.89
N GLU A 4 1.96 -3.29 4.84
CA GLU A 4 1.37 -1.96 4.75
C GLU A 4 2.09 -1.09 3.73
N VAL A 5 1.32 -0.30 2.97
CA VAL A 5 1.87 0.64 1.99
C VAL A 5 2.14 2.00 2.63
N VAL A 6 3.19 2.66 2.18
CA VAL A 6 3.66 3.91 2.78
C VAL A 6 3.92 4.99 1.74
N TYR A 7 3.82 6.25 2.16
CA TYR A 7 4.22 7.42 1.39
C TYR A 7 5.32 8.19 2.13
N LEU A 8 6.07 9.01 1.40
CA LEU A 8 7.08 9.87 2.00
C LEU A 8 6.41 11.19 2.43
N LYS A 9 6.45 11.49 3.72
CA LYS A 9 5.90 12.74 4.27
C LYS A 9 6.97 13.84 4.21
N PRO A 10 6.77 14.90 3.40
CA PRO A 10 7.80 15.93 3.23
C PRO A 10 8.12 16.69 4.52
N ALA A 11 7.16 16.84 5.41
CA ALA A 11 7.33 17.63 6.63
C ALA A 11 8.41 17.10 7.57
N ASP A 12 8.61 15.76 7.62
CA ASP A 12 9.61 15.14 8.51
C ASP A 12 10.58 14.19 7.79
N GLY A 13 10.40 13.98 6.48
CA GLY A 13 11.25 13.08 5.70
C GLY A 13 11.08 11.60 6.03
N LYS A 14 10.04 11.23 6.76
CA LYS A 14 9.74 9.86 7.18
C LYS A 14 8.64 9.26 6.32
N VAL A 15 8.54 7.93 6.35
CA VAL A 15 7.45 7.22 5.69
C VAL A 15 6.28 7.02 6.65
N TRP A 16 5.08 7.20 6.12
CA TRP A 16 3.82 7.07 6.84
C TRP A 16 2.87 6.20 6.03
N LYS A 17 1.84 5.66 6.67
CA LYS A 17 0.83 4.84 5.98
C LYS A 17 0.14 5.64 4.87
N ALA A 18 0.15 5.09 3.65
CA ALA A 18 -0.50 5.72 2.51
C ALA A 18 -2.01 5.45 2.53
N VAL A 19 -2.79 6.46 2.22
CA VAL A 19 -4.26 6.39 2.14
C VAL A 19 -4.73 7.15 0.91
N ALA A 20 -5.63 6.55 0.14
CA ALA A 20 -6.06 7.06 -1.17
C ALA A 20 -7.01 8.28 -1.09
N THR A 21 -7.48 8.65 0.10
CA THR A 21 -8.53 9.66 0.27
C THR A 21 -8.04 11.10 0.29
N ALA A 22 -6.73 11.34 0.24
CA ALA A 22 -6.17 12.70 0.22
C ALA A 22 -4.93 12.76 -0.67
N ALA A 23 -4.74 13.90 -1.36
CA ALA A 23 -3.59 14.10 -2.24
C ALA A 23 -2.26 13.94 -1.50
N ALA A 24 -2.18 14.47 -0.26
CA ALA A 24 -0.95 14.46 0.53
C ALA A 24 -0.53 13.06 0.98
N THR A 25 -1.44 12.09 1.04
CA THR A 25 -1.20 10.74 1.57
C THR A 25 -1.32 9.64 0.53
N SER A 26 -1.71 9.96 -0.70
CA SER A 26 -2.11 8.97 -1.71
C SER A 26 -0.96 8.36 -2.50
N ARG A 27 0.21 9.03 -2.55
CA ARG A 27 1.34 8.56 -3.37
C ARG A 27 2.12 7.48 -2.62
N ALA A 28 1.75 6.24 -2.79
CA ALA A 28 2.47 5.10 -2.24
C ALA A 28 3.80 4.89 -2.99
N ILE A 29 4.87 4.66 -2.24
CA ILE A 29 6.22 4.50 -2.80
C ILE A 29 6.87 3.17 -2.42
N ALA A 30 6.39 2.51 -1.37
CA ALA A 30 7.02 1.30 -0.86
C ALA A 30 6.05 0.51 0.03
N MET A 31 6.46 -0.71 0.37
CA MET A 31 5.70 -1.60 1.25
C MET A 31 6.60 -2.06 2.40
N ALA A 32 6.06 -2.09 3.60
CA ALA A 32 6.77 -2.58 4.78
C ALA A 32 7.05 -4.08 4.67
N THR A 33 8.29 -4.49 4.92
CA THR A 33 8.72 -5.89 4.86
C THR A 33 8.73 -6.57 6.21
N VAL A 34 8.63 -5.80 7.27
CA VAL A 34 8.59 -6.25 8.67
C VAL A 34 7.72 -5.28 9.47
N ASP A 35 7.34 -5.69 10.65
CA ASP A 35 6.73 -4.77 11.61
C ASP A 35 7.81 -3.80 12.11
N VAL A 36 7.49 -2.52 12.13
CA VAL A 36 8.41 -1.48 12.57
C VAL A 36 7.69 -0.50 13.48
N ALA A 37 8.31 -0.19 14.61
CA ALA A 37 7.78 0.80 15.55
C ALA A 37 7.89 2.22 14.98
N ALA A 38 7.08 3.15 15.49
CA ALA A 38 7.18 4.56 15.18
C ALA A 38 8.62 5.05 15.38
N ASP A 39 9.13 5.83 14.42
CA ASP A 39 10.51 6.33 14.39
C ASP A 39 11.59 5.24 14.28
N GLY A 40 11.18 3.98 14.03
CA GLY A 40 12.11 2.88 13.80
C GLY A 40 12.63 2.86 12.36
N TYR A 41 13.62 2.01 12.12
CA TYR A 41 14.22 1.81 10.79
C TYR A 41 13.95 0.38 10.32
N ALA A 42 13.62 0.25 9.04
CA ALA A 42 13.38 -1.04 8.41
C ALA A 42 13.66 -0.96 6.91
N ALA A 43 13.86 -2.11 6.28
CA ALA A 43 13.89 -2.19 4.83
C ALA A 43 12.46 -2.17 4.30
N PHE A 44 12.24 -1.38 3.24
CA PHE A 44 10.96 -1.31 2.54
C PHE A 44 11.11 -1.84 1.12
N LEU A 45 10.12 -2.60 0.66
CA LEU A 45 10.12 -3.15 -0.68
C LEU A 45 9.56 -2.12 -1.67
N ILE A 46 10.32 -1.79 -2.70
CA ILE A 46 9.88 -0.89 -3.76
C ILE A 46 9.44 -1.65 -5.02
N GLU A 47 9.99 -2.83 -5.24
CA GLU A 47 9.56 -3.74 -6.31
C GLU A 47 9.92 -5.17 -5.93
N GLY A 48 9.03 -6.12 -6.18
CA GLY A 48 9.24 -7.53 -5.94
C GLY A 48 8.07 -8.21 -5.25
N PHE A 49 8.29 -9.43 -4.82
CA PHE A 49 7.27 -10.24 -4.14
C PHE A 49 7.39 -10.10 -2.62
N LEU A 50 6.23 -10.04 -1.96
CA LEU A 50 6.12 -10.12 -0.51
C LEU A 50 5.02 -11.08 -0.14
N ARG A 51 5.29 -11.95 0.83
CA ARG A 51 4.30 -12.83 1.44
C ARG A 51 3.98 -12.36 2.86
N ALA A 52 2.69 -12.26 3.19
CA ALA A 52 2.22 -11.93 4.54
C ALA A 52 0.96 -12.74 4.85
N ASP A 53 1.10 -13.83 5.58
CA ASP A 53 0.04 -14.81 5.77
C ASP A 53 -1.12 -14.31 6.62
N THR A 54 -0.90 -13.33 7.49
CA THR A 54 -1.92 -12.82 8.41
C THR A 54 -2.37 -11.39 8.14
N ASN A 55 -1.55 -10.58 7.49
CA ASN A 55 -1.85 -9.15 7.32
C ASN A 55 -2.63 -8.86 6.03
N PHE A 56 -2.41 -9.63 4.97
CA PHE A 56 -3.14 -9.43 3.73
C PHE A 56 -4.58 -9.97 3.85
N PRO A 57 -5.55 -9.27 3.22
CA PRO A 57 -6.96 -9.66 3.29
C PRO A 57 -7.31 -10.76 2.29
N THR A 58 -6.55 -11.79 2.17
CA THR A 58 -6.75 -12.95 1.28
C THR A 58 -7.22 -12.54 -0.12
N TYR A 59 -6.27 -12.28 -1.01
CA TYR A 59 -6.54 -11.90 -2.40
C TYR A 59 -6.89 -13.12 -3.26
N THR A 60 -7.44 -12.86 -4.44
CA THR A 60 -7.56 -13.85 -5.51
C THR A 60 -6.38 -13.69 -6.48
N ALA A 61 -5.77 -14.78 -6.92
CA ALA A 61 -4.67 -14.74 -7.86
C ALA A 61 -5.03 -13.91 -9.10
N GLY A 62 -4.18 -12.95 -9.45
CA GLY A 62 -4.39 -12.03 -10.56
C GLY A 62 -5.10 -10.72 -10.20
N ASP A 63 -5.57 -10.56 -8.96
CA ASP A 63 -6.16 -9.28 -8.52
C ASP A 63 -5.17 -8.14 -8.74
N VAL A 64 -5.66 -7.05 -9.32
CA VAL A 64 -4.91 -5.78 -9.37
C VAL A 64 -5.03 -5.09 -8.02
N LEU A 65 -3.92 -4.57 -7.50
CA LEU A 65 -3.86 -3.99 -6.17
C LEU A 65 -3.65 -2.48 -6.23
N TYR A 66 -4.31 -1.79 -5.30
CA TYR A 66 -4.36 -0.34 -5.23
C TYR A 66 -3.99 0.15 -3.82
N THR A 67 -3.57 1.42 -3.72
CA THR A 67 -3.45 2.09 -2.43
C THR A 67 -4.81 2.09 -1.73
N PRO A 68 -4.88 1.69 -0.45
CA PRO A 68 -6.15 1.55 0.24
C PRO A 68 -6.81 2.90 0.55
N GLU A 69 -8.15 2.90 0.58
CA GLU A 69 -8.93 4.07 1.01
C GLU A 69 -8.94 4.21 2.53
N ALA A 70 -8.83 3.11 3.26
CA ALA A 70 -8.86 3.09 4.72
C ALA A 70 -8.13 1.86 5.24
N GLU A 71 -7.81 1.88 6.53
CA GLU A 71 -7.26 0.70 7.19
C GLU A 71 -8.33 -0.39 7.31
N THR A 72 -7.93 -1.62 7.05
CA THR A 72 -8.74 -2.82 7.31
C THR A 72 -8.11 -3.57 8.48
N SER A 73 -8.87 -3.78 9.55
CA SER A 73 -8.37 -4.41 10.78
C SER A 73 -7.12 -3.70 11.34
N GLY A 74 -7.08 -2.38 11.26
CA GLY A 74 -5.96 -1.56 11.72
C GLY A 74 -4.72 -1.58 10.82
N LYS A 75 -4.81 -2.18 9.64
CA LYS A 75 -3.68 -2.32 8.71
C LYS A 75 -3.96 -1.66 7.38
N ASN A 76 -2.96 -1.03 6.83
CA ASN A 76 -3.02 -0.26 5.57
C ASN A 76 -2.46 -1.06 4.40
N CYS A 77 -2.88 -2.32 4.28
CA CYS A 77 -2.48 -3.20 3.19
C CYS A 77 -3.20 -2.85 1.88
N PRO A 78 -2.65 -3.24 0.72
CA PRO A 78 -3.30 -2.98 -0.57
C PRO A 78 -4.73 -3.50 -0.64
N GLU A 79 -5.57 -2.80 -1.37
CA GLU A 79 -6.95 -3.21 -1.68
C GLU A 79 -7.03 -3.74 -3.11
N ASN A 80 -7.88 -4.74 -3.33
CA ASN A 80 -8.14 -5.30 -4.65
C ASN A 80 -9.33 -4.64 -5.36
N VAL A 81 -9.85 -3.56 -4.81
CA VAL A 81 -10.90 -2.72 -5.39
C VAL A 81 -10.35 -1.31 -5.54
N ALA A 82 -10.46 -0.74 -6.74
CA ALA A 82 -9.99 0.63 -6.97
C ALA A 82 -10.84 1.62 -6.16
N PRO A 83 -10.23 2.67 -5.58
CA PRO A 83 -10.96 3.78 -5.01
C PRO A 83 -11.95 4.37 -6.03
N ASP A 84 -13.17 4.66 -5.60
CA ASP A 84 -14.24 5.08 -6.51
C ASP A 84 -15.02 6.32 -6.07
N SER A 85 -14.72 6.88 -4.91
CA SER A 85 -15.38 8.06 -4.39
C SER A 85 -14.78 9.35 -4.95
N ALA A 86 -15.60 10.39 -5.13
CA ALA A 86 -15.12 11.70 -5.52
C ALA A 86 -14.11 12.23 -4.46
N GLY A 87 -12.95 12.70 -4.94
CA GLY A 87 -11.87 13.15 -4.07
C GLY A 87 -10.83 12.08 -3.74
N ASP A 88 -11.07 10.83 -4.08
CA ASP A 88 -10.09 9.76 -3.94
C ASP A 88 -9.05 9.79 -5.05
N TYR A 89 -7.95 9.09 -4.83
CA TYR A 89 -6.85 8.97 -5.78
C TYR A 89 -6.59 7.49 -6.08
N VAL A 90 -6.44 7.16 -7.36
CA VAL A 90 -6.22 5.79 -7.82
C VAL A 90 -4.76 5.62 -8.21
N GLN A 91 -4.07 4.70 -7.56
CA GLN A 91 -2.71 4.29 -7.90
C GLN A 91 -2.62 2.77 -7.87
N ARG A 92 -2.24 2.18 -9.00
CA ARG A 92 -1.93 0.75 -9.06
C ARG A 92 -0.58 0.52 -8.41
N ILE A 93 -0.51 -0.44 -7.50
CA ILE A 93 0.73 -0.75 -6.79
C ILE A 93 1.25 -2.15 -7.05
N GLY A 94 0.48 -2.99 -7.73
CA GLY A 94 0.91 -4.34 -8.08
C GLY A 94 -0.25 -5.28 -8.36
N TRP A 95 0.00 -6.56 -8.16
CA TRP A 95 -1.00 -7.62 -8.37
C TRP A 95 -0.77 -8.78 -7.39
N ALA A 96 -1.82 -9.54 -7.12
CA ALA A 96 -1.75 -10.70 -6.25
C ALA A 96 -1.31 -11.93 -7.03
N ARG A 97 -0.31 -12.62 -6.53
CA ARG A 97 0.11 -13.93 -7.03
C ARG A 97 -0.81 -15.03 -6.51
N ASP A 98 -1.17 -14.93 -5.23
CA ASP A 98 -2.12 -15.81 -4.55
C ASP A 98 -2.75 -15.04 -3.38
N GLY A 99 -3.43 -15.73 -2.46
CA GLY A 99 -4.12 -15.09 -1.34
C GLY A 99 -3.21 -14.31 -0.40
N ASN A 100 -1.95 -14.68 -0.30
CA ASN A 100 -1.03 -14.15 0.71
C ASN A 100 0.27 -13.57 0.13
N THR A 101 0.45 -13.62 -1.19
CA THR A 101 1.67 -13.15 -1.85
C THR A 101 1.32 -12.13 -2.91
N VAL A 102 1.98 -10.97 -2.84
CA VAL A 102 1.79 -9.88 -3.80
C VAL A 102 3.08 -9.58 -4.54
N TYR A 103 2.98 -9.14 -5.79
CA TYR A 103 4.06 -8.49 -6.50
C TYR A 103 3.77 -6.99 -6.48
N VAL A 104 4.70 -6.21 -5.96
CA VAL A 104 4.56 -4.75 -5.95
C VAL A 104 5.49 -4.11 -6.98
N ASN A 105 4.95 -3.10 -7.64
CA ASN A 105 5.66 -2.21 -8.55
C ASN A 105 4.87 -0.90 -8.58
N PHE A 106 5.28 0.04 -7.73
CA PHE A 106 4.52 1.26 -7.49
C PHE A 106 4.49 2.14 -8.73
N ASN A 107 3.30 2.31 -9.32
CA ASN A 107 3.10 3.17 -10.47
C ASN A 107 3.24 4.63 -10.04
N SER A 108 3.99 5.42 -10.81
CA SER A 108 4.12 6.85 -10.57
C SER A 108 2.88 7.65 -11.00
N THR A 109 2.00 7.05 -11.79
CA THR A 109 0.77 7.69 -12.24
C THR A 109 -0.32 7.55 -11.19
N ILE A 110 -0.89 8.68 -10.77
CA ILE A 110 -2.00 8.74 -9.83
C ILE A 110 -3.12 9.53 -10.50
N VAL A 111 -4.33 8.97 -10.46
CA VAL A 111 -5.52 9.60 -11.02
C VAL A 111 -6.42 10.08 -9.88
N GLY A 112 -6.70 11.38 -9.83
CA GLY A 112 -7.68 11.96 -8.91
C GLY A 112 -9.10 11.82 -9.46
N LEU A 113 -10.03 11.46 -8.61
CA LEU A 113 -11.44 11.28 -8.97
C LEU A 113 -12.29 12.50 -8.63
#